data_91a4652f1cad062f24a74049d194652c
#
_entry.id   91a4652f1cad062f24a74049d194652c
#
_cell.length_a   1.000
_cell.length_b   1.000
_cell.length_c   1.000
_cell.angle_alpha   90.00
_cell.angle_beta   90.00
_cell.angle_gamma   90.00
#
_symmetry.space_group_name_H-M   'P 1'
#
loop_
_entity.id
_entity.type
_entity.pdbx_description
1 polymer ?
#
loop_
_entity_poly.entity_id
_entity_poly.type
_entity_poly.pdbx_seq_one_letter_code
_entity_poly.pdbx_strand_id
1 'polypeptide(L)'
;MASIELRRLLTRAERMIQLNAYTHAPDSEIRDKIASLEIECAAIEASEQRVLVQLNAGETPGLVSSVLNAVSSETLQRADELGVEIAAYYALPYQPGALAVGGDAPIGEEVLLPVVPGFLNNRMRTIAGGSAEIQRNIVAKSILGL
;
A
#
# COMPACT_ATOMS: atom_id res chain seq x y z
N MET A 1 -8.11 2.38 -8.07
CA MET A 1 -7.28 1.21 -8.41
C MET A 1 -6.16 1.16 -7.39
N ALA A 2 -6.02 0.03 -6.71
CA ALA A 2 -5.03 -0.16 -5.63
C ALA A 2 -3.60 -0.11 -6.15
N SER A 3 -3.35 -0.59 -7.38
CA SER A 3 -2.03 -0.55 -8.02
C SER A 3 -1.46 0.87 -8.14
N ILE A 4 -2.28 1.87 -8.44
CA ILE A 4 -1.84 3.27 -8.55
C ILE A 4 -1.37 3.80 -7.19
N GLU A 5 -2.12 3.49 -6.13
CA GLU A 5 -1.77 3.91 -4.77
C GLU A 5 -0.49 3.22 -4.29
N LEU A 6 -0.38 1.91 -4.55
CA LEU A 6 0.81 1.13 -4.23
C LEU A 6 2.06 1.67 -4.95
N ARG A 7 1.96 1.97 -6.26
CA ARG A 7 3.07 2.60 -7.00
C ARG A 7 3.52 3.94 -6.38
N ARG A 8 2.58 4.75 -5.91
CA ARG A 8 2.91 6.02 -5.24
C ARG A 8 3.68 5.80 -3.94
N LEU A 9 3.30 4.78 -3.16
CA LEU A 9 4.01 4.42 -1.93
C LEU A 9 5.42 3.92 -2.24
N LEU A 10 5.59 3.05 -3.23
CA LEU A 10 6.90 2.54 -3.65
C LEU A 10 7.80 3.65 -4.19
N THR A 11 7.30 4.53 -5.05
CA THR A 11 8.06 5.69 -5.54
C THR A 11 8.49 6.62 -4.39
N ARG A 12 7.63 6.79 -3.37
CA ARG A 12 8.00 7.55 -2.18
C ARG A 12 9.12 6.85 -1.41
N ALA A 13 9.01 5.54 -1.20
CA ALA A 13 10.04 4.76 -0.52
C ALA A 13 11.41 4.86 -1.22
N GLU A 14 11.44 4.75 -2.55
CA GLU A 14 12.65 4.95 -3.34
C GLU A 14 13.23 6.36 -3.16
N ARG A 15 12.39 7.39 -3.19
CA ARG A 15 12.83 8.77 -2.96
C ARG A 15 13.40 8.99 -1.56
N MET A 16 12.81 8.36 -0.55
CA MET A 16 13.33 8.41 0.82
C MET A 16 14.73 7.80 0.91
N ILE A 17 15.00 6.70 0.19
CA ILE A 17 16.34 6.09 0.10
C ILE A 17 17.32 7.02 -0.62
N GLN A 18 16.92 7.61 -1.75
CA GLN A 18 17.77 8.54 -2.52
C GLN A 18 18.19 9.76 -1.70
N LEU A 19 17.33 10.25 -0.80
CA LEU A 19 17.61 11.35 0.11
C LEU A 19 18.48 10.93 1.31
N ASN A 20 18.99 9.70 1.31
CA ASN A 20 19.75 9.13 2.41
C ASN A 20 18.97 9.16 3.74
N ALA A 21 17.67 8.96 3.63
CA ALA A 21 16.72 9.13 4.71
C ALA A 21 16.76 7.91 5.66
N TYR A 22 17.66 7.89 6.61
CA TYR A 22 17.34 7.72 8.02
C TYR A 22 16.92 6.33 8.48
N THR A 23 17.20 5.27 7.72
CA THR A 23 16.98 3.89 8.18
C THR A 23 18.25 3.33 8.86
N HIS A 24 18.05 2.54 9.90
CA HIS A 24 19.10 1.73 10.50
C HIS A 24 19.27 0.38 9.78
N ALA A 25 18.37 0.04 8.87
CA ALA A 25 18.45 -1.17 8.06
C ALA A 25 19.50 -1.01 6.94
N PRO A 26 20.20 -2.08 6.56
CA PRO A 26 21.07 -2.06 5.40
C PRO A 26 20.27 -1.69 4.13
N ASP A 27 20.85 -0.83 3.29
CA ASP A 27 20.25 -0.39 2.02
C ASP A 27 19.80 -1.57 1.13
N SER A 28 20.54 -2.69 1.13
CA SER A 28 20.20 -3.91 0.41
C SER A 28 18.90 -4.53 0.91
N GLU A 29 18.66 -4.59 2.22
CA GLU A 29 17.45 -5.18 2.79
C GLU A 29 16.21 -4.37 2.42
N ILE A 30 16.29 -3.05 2.50
CA ILE A 30 15.20 -2.17 2.11
C ILE A 30 14.89 -2.29 0.61
N ARG A 31 15.92 -2.36 -0.25
CA ARG A 31 15.75 -2.55 -1.68
C ARG A 31 15.11 -3.89 -2.02
N ASP A 32 15.47 -4.96 -1.32
CA ASP A 32 14.84 -6.28 -1.50
C ASP A 32 13.34 -6.25 -1.12
N LYS A 33 12.99 -5.55 -0.04
CA LYS A 33 11.58 -5.35 0.34
C LYS A 33 10.80 -4.55 -0.71
N ILE A 34 11.39 -3.48 -1.26
CA ILE A 34 10.80 -2.70 -2.35
C ILE A 34 10.60 -3.58 -3.57
N ALA A 35 11.63 -4.31 -4.02
CA ALA A 35 11.55 -5.18 -5.18
C ALA A 35 10.46 -6.26 -5.04
N SER A 36 10.31 -6.83 -3.85
CA SER A 36 9.23 -7.77 -3.55
C SER A 36 7.85 -7.14 -3.71
N LEU A 37 7.65 -5.93 -3.17
CA LEU A 37 6.39 -5.20 -3.30
C LEU A 37 6.12 -4.73 -4.74
N GLU A 38 7.15 -4.44 -5.54
CA GLU A 38 7.00 -4.12 -6.97
C GLU A 38 6.47 -5.31 -7.76
N ILE A 39 6.96 -6.51 -7.49
CA ILE A 39 6.46 -7.75 -8.12
C ILE A 39 4.98 -7.95 -7.80
N GLU A 40 4.59 -7.77 -6.53
CA GLU A 40 3.20 -7.86 -6.11
C GLU A 40 2.33 -6.76 -6.75
N CYS A 41 2.86 -5.54 -6.85
CA CYS A 41 2.19 -4.43 -7.52
C CYS A 41 1.90 -4.76 -8.99
N ALA A 42 2.87 -5.33 -9.71
CA ALA A 42 2.69 -5.74 -11.09
C ALA A 42 1.63 -6.84 -11.25
N ALA A 43 1.58 -7.81 -10.32
CA ALA A 43 0.56 -8.85 -10.30
C ALA A 43 -0.86 -8.31 -10.04
N ILE A 44 -0.99 -7.37 -9.09
CA ILE A 44 -2.25 -6.68 -8.80
C ILE A 44 -2.70 -5.88 -10.03
N GLU A 45 -1.81 -5.11 -10.66
CA GLU A 45 -2.10 -4.30 -11.84
C GLU A 45 -2.60 -5.17 -13.02
N ALA A 46 -1.91 -6.28 -13.30
CA ALA A 46 -2.33 -7.22 -14.35
C ALA A 46 -3.72 -7.81 -14.06
N SER A 47 -4.02 -8.09 -12.78
CA SER A 47 -5.31 -8.61 -12.36
C SER A 47 -6.42 -7.56 -12.44
N GLU A 48 -6.14 -6.30 -12.06
CA GLU A 48 -7.07 -5.16 -12.24
C GLU A 48 -7.40 -4.94 -13.72
N GLN A 49 -6.41 -5.03 -14.61
CA GLN A 49 -6.62 -4.91 -16.05
C GLN A 49 -7.53 -6.02 -16.60
N ARG A 50 -7.35 -7.28 -16.14
CA ARG A 50 -8.24 -8.39 -16.52
C ARG A 50 -9.67 -8.14 -16.10
N VAL A 51 -9.90 -7.66 -14.86
CA VAL A 51 -11.22 -7.30 -14.38
C VAL A 51 -11.85 -6.21 -15.24
N LEU A 52 -11.09 -5.19 -15.62
CA LEU A 52 -11.59 -4.11 -16.49
C LEU A 52 -11.98 -4.63 -17.88
N VAL A 53 -11.20 -5.54 -18.46
CA VAL A 53 -11.53 -6.16 -19.76
C VAL A 53 -12.83 -6.96 -19.66
N GLN A 54 -13.02 -7.76 -18.61
CA GLN A 54 -14.25 -8.54 -18.38
C GLN A 54 -15.46 -7.61 -18.21
N LEU A 55 -15.35 -6.57 -17.40
CA LEU A 55 -16.42 -5.58 -17.22
C LEU A 55 -16.80 -4.89 -18.53
N ASN A 56 -15.82 -4.51 -19.35
CA ASN A 56 -16.06 -3.89 -20.65
C ASN A 56 -16.73 -4.86 -21.65
N ALA A 57 -16.52 -6.16 -21.49
CA ALA A 57 -17.19 -7.20 -22.26
C ALA A 57 -18.61 -7.51 -21.74
N GLY A 58 -19.06 -6.85 -20.67
CA GLY A 58 -20.37 -7.11 -20.03
C GLY A 58 -20.36 -8.37 -19.14
N GLU A 59 -19.18 -8.91 -18.84
CA GLU A 59 -19.03 -10.06 -17.96
C GLU A 59 -18.95 -9.62 -16.49
N THR A 60 -19.29 -10.56 -15.59
CA THR A 60 -19.12 -10.34 -14.15
C THR A 60 -17.73 -10.85 -13.74
N PRO A 61 -16.89 -10.01 -13.06
CA PRO A 61 -15.53 -10.41 -12.68
C PRO A 61 -15.46 -11.54 -11.64
N GLY A 62 -16.60 -11.94 -11.10
CA GLY A 62 -16.70 -13.09 -10.18
C GLY A 62 -15.82 -12.96 -8.94
N LEU A 63 -15.13 -14.04 -8.59
CA LEU A 63 -14.31 -14.14 -7.37
C LEU A 63 -13.00 -13.32 -7.43
N VAL A 64 -12.58 -12.90 -8.62
CA VAL A 64 -11.32 -12.16 -8.80
C VAL A 64 -11.36 -10.85 -8.03
N SER A 65 -12.52 -10.18 -7.97
CA SER A 65 -12.70 -8.95 -7.19
C SER A 65 -12.49 -9.15 -5.69
N SER A 66 -12.93 -10.28 -5.14
CA SER A 66 -12.72 -10.64 -3.73
C SER A 66 -11.25 -10.92 -3.43
N VAL A 67 -10.58 -11.66 -4.31
CA VAL A 67 -9.14 -11.91 -4.19
C VAL A 67 -8.35 -10.61 -4.28
N LEU A 68 -8.66 -9.75 -5.25
CA LEU A 68 -7.99 -8.46 -5.41
C LEU A 68 -8.18 -7.55 -4.20
N ASN A 69 -9.39 -7.49 -3.62
CA ASN A 69 -9.63 -6.69 -2.41
C ASN A 69 -8.73 -7.15 -1.26
N ALA A 70 -8.68 -8.46 -0.97
CA ALA A 70 -7.88 -8.99 0.12
C ALA A 70 -6.37 -8.77 -0.12
N VAL A 71 -5.87 -9.16 -1.29
CA VAL A 71 -4.42 -9.07 -1.61
C VAL A 71 -3.96 -7.61 -1.67
N SER A 72 -4.69 -6.73 -2.36
CA SER A 72 -4.27 -5.34 -2.51
C SER A 72 -4.28 -4.57 -1.21
N SER A 73 -5.27 -4.81 -0.33
CA SER A 73 -5.33 -4.14 0.98
C SER A 73 -4.15 -4.55 1.88
N GLU A 74 -3.76 -5.82 1.87
CA GLU A 74 -2.61 -6.31 2.65
C GLU A 74 -1.28 -5.83 2.06
N THR A 75 -1.13 -5.82 0.74
CA THR A 75 0.08 -5.31 0.09
C THR A 75 0.26 -3.81 0.32
N LEU A 76 -0.82 -3.02 0.28
CA LEU A 76 -0.80 -1.60 0.63
C LEU A 76 -0.34 -1.37 2.07
N GLN A 77 -0.84 -2.16 3.04
CA GLN A 77 -0.42 -2.03 4.43
C GLN A 77 1.07 -2.35 4.62
N ARG A 78 1.59 -3.38 3.93
CA ARG A 78 3.03 -3.69 3.95
C ARG A 78 3.88 -2.58 3.34
N ALA A 79 3.41 -1.94 2.27
CA ALA A 79 4.09 -0.80 1.68
C ALA A 79 4.12 0.42 2.62
N ASP A 80 3.03 0.68 3.35
CA ASP A 80 3.00 1.72 4.38
C ASP A 80 3.93 1.38 5.56
N GLU A 81 3.97 0.12 6.00
CA GLU A 81 4.89 -0.37 7.04
C GLU A 81 6.35 -0.16 6.64
N LEU A 82 6.69 -0.49 5.39
CA LEU A 82 8.02 -0.22 4.85
C LEU A 82 8.34 1.28 4.85
N GLY A 83 7.36 2.13 4.51
CA GLY A 83 7.52 3.58 4.61
C GLY A 83 7.87 4.05 6.03
N VAL A 84 7.19 3.52 7.04
CA VAL A 84 7.48 3.82 8.45
C VAL A 84 8.87 3.29 8.87
N GLU A 85 9.25 2.09 8.43
CA GLU A 85 10.58 1.52 8.67
C GLU A 85 11.69 2.41 8.10
N ILE A 86 11.54 2.89 6.86
CA ILE A 86 12.49 3.80 6.23
C ILE A 86 12.53 5.15 6.97
N ALA A 87 11.38 5.69 7.36
CA ALA A 87 11.31 6.96 8.08
C ALA A 87 11.94 6.91 9.48
N ALA A 88 12.01 5.73 10.09
CA ALA A 88 12.63 5.48 11.39
C ALA A 88 12.19 6.52 12.46
N TYR A 89 13.12 7.27 13.06
CA TYR A 89 12.81 8.27 14.09
C TYR A 89 11.95 9.44 13.59
N TYR A 90 11.97 9.74 12.30
CA TYR A 90 11.15 10.79 11.70
C TYR A 90 9.67 10.39 11.57
N ALA A 91 9.34 9.12 11.81
CA ALA A 91 7.96 8.64 11.93
C ALA A 91 7.34 8.95 13.31
N LEU A 92 8.12 9.32 14.32
CA LEU A 92 7.61 9.53 15.68
C LEU A 92 6.87 10.86 15.89
N PRO A 93 7.30 12.02 15.33
CA PRO A 93 6.65 13.29 15.57
C PRO A 93 5.23 13.36 14.97
N TYR A 94 4.25 13.77 15.76
CA TYR A 94 2.93 14.13 15.26
C TYR A 94 2.94 15.58 14.78
N GLN A 95 2.78 15.82 13.48
CA GLN A 95 3.00 17.11 12.84
C GLN A 95 1.76 17.62 12.05
N PRO A 96 0.60 17.81 12.69
CA PRO A 96 -0.61 18.23 11.99
C PRO A 96 -0.48 19.64 11.39
N GLY A 97 0.27 20.54 12.03
CA GLY A 97 0.54 21.89 11.53
C GLY A 97 1.33 21.88 10.22
N ALA A 98 2.31 20.98 10.09
CA ALA A 98 3.11 20.86 8.88
C ALA A 98 2.35 20.22 7.71
N LEU A 99 1.27 19.49 7.96
CA LEU A 99 0.39 18.95 6.93
C LEU A 99 -0.55 19.99 6.30
N ALA A 100 -0.73 21.14 6.95
CA ALA A 100 -1.58 22.20 6.44
C ALA A 100 -0.87 23.01 5.34
N VAL A 101 -1.63 23.47 4.35
CA VAL A 101 -1.10 24.36 3.30
C VAL A 101 -0.62 25.67 3.93
N GLY A 102 0.65 26.01 3.76
CA GLY A 102 1.27 27.19 4.38
C GLY A 102 1.49 27.04 5.89
N GLY A 103 1.50 25.81 6.40
CA GLY A 103 1.70 25.48 7.79
C GLY A 103 3.17 25.52 8.25
N ASP A 104 3.45 24.86 9.38
CA ASP A 104 4.78 24.82 9.98
C ASP A 104 5.80 24.10 9.11
N ALA A 105 7.08 24.43 9.26
CA ALA A 105 8.15 23.66 8.65
C ALA A 105 8.18 22.22 9.24
N PRO A 106 8.30 21.17 8.40
CA PRO A 106 8.36 19.82 8.90
C PRO A 106 9.64 19.52 9.67
N ILE A 107 9.54 18.61 10.63
CA ILE A 107 10.71 17.98 11.24
C ILE A 107 11.19 16.90 10.27
N GLY A 108 12.39 17.07 9.72
CA GLY A 108 12.94 16.19 8.69
C GLY A 108 12.51 16.58 7.28
N GLU A 109 12.75 15.67 6.34
CA GLU A 109 12.43 15.87 4.93
C GLU A 109 10.91 15.86 4.68
N GLU A 110 10.44 16.75 3.81
CA GLU A 110 9.01 16.88 3.48
C GLU A 110 8.39 15.56 2.98
N VAL A 111 9.17 14.72 2.28
CA VAL A 111 8.73 13.42 1.78
C VAL A 111 8.31 12.46 2.90
N LEU A 112 8.82 12.64 4.12
CA LEU A 112 8.51 11.81 5.30
C LEU A 112 7.19 12.20 5.97
N LEU A 113 6.76 13.44 5.79
CA LEU A 113 5.60 14.02 6.49
C LEU A 113 4.30 13.21 6.32
N PRO A 114 3.91 12.71 5.13
CA PRO A 114 2.68 11.95 4.94
C PRO A 114 2.79 10.47 5.28
N VAL A 115 3.95 9.96 5.70
CA VAL A 115 4.19 8.52 5.91
C VAL A 115 3.31 7.97 7.04
N VAL A 116 3.40 8.54 8.22
CA VAL A 116 2.64 8.05 9.39
C VAL A 116 1.14 8.30 9.27
N PRO A 117 0.68 9.49 8.84
CA PRO A 117 -0.74 9.69 8.54
C PRO A 117 -1.30 8.67 7.54
N GLY A 118 -0.54 8.35 6.48
CA GLY A 118 -0.90 7.33 5.50
C GLY A 118 -0.99 5.93 6.14
N PHE A 119 0.04 5.53 6.86
CA PHE A 119 0.09 4.26 7.59
C PHE A 119 -1.11 4.08 8.53
N LEU A 120 -1.43 5.08 9.34
CA LEU A 120 -2.56 5.02 10.28
C LEU A 120 -3.91 4.98 9.54
N ASN A 121 -4.08 5.81 8.52
CA ASN A 121 -5.31 5.85 7.72
C ASN A 121 -5.55 4.53 6.99
N ASN A 122 -4.52 3.90 6.44
CA ASN A 122 -4.65 2.69 5.64
C ASN A 122 -4.87 1.41 6.46
N ARG A 123 -4.80 1.47 7.81
CA ARG A 123 -5.20 0.33 8.66
C ARG A 123 -6.65 -0.10 8.44
N MET A 124 -7.53 0.81 8.05
CA MET A 124 -8.92 0.49 7.75
C MET A 124 -9.11 -0.27 6.41
N ARG A 125 -8.10 -0.36 5.55
CA ARG A 125 -8.20 -0.97 4.21
C ARG A 125 -8.61 -2.43 4.25
N THR A 126 -8.17 -3.18 5.25
CA THR A 126 -8.56 -4.59 5.44
C THR A 126 -10.01 -4.78 5.89
N ILE A 127 -10.72 -3.70 6.21
CA ILE A 127 -12.13 -3.71 6.62
C ILE A 127 -13.00 -3.07 5.53
N ALA A 128 -12.48 -2.07 4.82
CA ALA A 128 -13.21 -1.32 3.80
C ALA A 128 -13.56 -2.20 2.59
N GLY A 129 -14.80 -2.12 2.12
CA GLY A 129 -15.27 -2.92 0.98
C GLY A 129 -15.54 -4.40 1.28
N GLY A 130 -15.66 -4.73 2.57
CA GLY A 130 -15.77 -6.10 3.09
C GLY A 130 -14.44 -6.60 3.65
N SER A 131 -14.46 -7.09 4.88
CA SER A 131 -13.22 -7.47 5.55
C SER A 131 -12.47 -8.57 4.80
N ALA A 132 -11.16 -8.60 4.95
CA ALA A 132 -10.29 -9.59 4.30
C ALA A 132 -10.73 -11.03 4.62
N GLU A 133 -11.24 -11.27 5.85
CA GLU A 133 -11.79 -12.56 6.28
C GLU A 133 -13.05 -12.92 5.49
N ILE A 134 -13.98 -11.96 5.31
CA ILE A 134 -15.21 -12.18 4.53
C ILE A 134 -14.85 -12.43 3.07
N GLN A 135 -13.91 -11.69 2.49
CA GLN A 135 -13.46 -11.89 1.12
C GLN A 135 -12.86 -13.30 0.94
N ARG A 136 -12.01 -13.76 1.87
CA ARG A 136 -11.47 -15.11 1.87
C ARG A 136 -12.57 -16.19 2.02
N ASN A 137 -13.57 -15.94 2.89
CA ASN A 137 -14.70 -16.85 3.05
C ASN A 137 -15.55 -16.98 1.78
N ILE A 138 -15.78 -15.86 1.06
CA ILE A 138 -16.48 -15.88 -0.23
C ILE A 138 -15.72 -16.76 -1.23
N VAL A 139 -14.41 -16.58 -1.35
CA VAL A 139 -13.55 -17.36 -2.23
C VAL A 139 -13.57 -18.84 -1.83
N ALA A 140 -13.38 -19.15 -0.54
CA ALA A 140 -13.36 -20.51 -0.03
C ALA A 140 -14.70 -21.24 -0.27
N LYS A 141 -15.83 -20.60 0.04
CA LYS A 141 -17.16 -21.16 -0.20
C LYS A 141 -17.42 -21.47 -1.68
N SER A 142 -17.02 -20.54 -2.56
CA SER A 142 -17.28 -20.70 -3.99
C SER A 142 -16.36 -21.72 -4.67
N ILE A 143 -15.13 -21.92 -4.18
CA ILE A 143 -14.18 -22.86 -4.75
C ILE A 143 -14.29 -24.25 -4.09
N LEU A 144 -14.46 -24.28 -2.77
CA LEU A 144 -14.46 -25.54 -1.99
C LEU A 144 -15.86 -26.08 -1.72
N GLY A 145 -16.91 -25.32 -2.00
CA GLY A 145 -18.29 -25.72 -1.74
C GLY A 145 -18.65 -25.82 -0.25
N LEU A 146 -17.94 -25.06 0.61
CA LEU A 146 -18.11 -25.04 2.07
C LEU A 146 -19.26 -24.13 2.50
#